data_d7d36e6fd97aef1fba0ee06291884163
#
_entry.id   d7d36e6fd97aef1fba0ee06291884163
#
_cell.length_a   1.000
_cell.length_b   1.000
_cell.length_c   1.000
_cell.angle_alpha   90.00
_cell.angle_beta   90.00
_cell.angle_gamma   90.00
#
_symmetry.space_group_name_H-M   'P 1'
#
loop_
_entity.id
_entity.type
_entity.pdbx_description
1 polymer ?
#
loop_
_entity_poly.entity_id
_entity_poly.type
_entity_poly.pdbx_seq_one_letter_code
_entity_poly.pdbx_strand_id
1 'polypeptide(L)'
;VTLSDGTEKTIRIHEIHMEEDAGKLVHDEWEGVSYVDYNRSGVPLIEIVSEPDMRSAEEVIAYLTKLRTTIQYLGASDCKLQEGSMRADVNLSVRERGSNEFGTRTETKNLNSFAAIERAIKAETARQIDLIEAGEKVVQETRRWNDDKEYSYAMRSKEDAQDYRYFPDP
;
A
#
# COMPACT_ATOMS: atom_id res chain seq x y z
N VAL A 1 -16.46 9.51 3.85
CA VAL A 1 -15.47 10.35 4.54
C VAL A 1 -15.80 11.81 4.32
N THR A 2 -15.41 12.68 5.27
CA THR A 2 -15.57 14.12 5.17
C THR A 2 -14.18 14.74 5.02
N LEU A 3 -14.00 15.59 4.03
CA LEU A 3 -12.75 16.29 3.74
C LEU A 3 -12.64 17.60 4.53
N SER A 4 -11.48 18.25 4.48
CA SER A 4 -11.22 19.49 5.25
C SER A 4 -12.12 20.66 4.85
N ASP A 5 -12.62 20.69 3.63
CA ASP A 5 -13.55 21.69 3.10
C ASP A 5 -15.04 21.38 3.43
N GLY A 6 -15.30 20.27 4.14
CA GLY A 6 -16.64 19.79 4.46
C GLY A 6 -17.29 18.94 3.36
N THR A 7 -16.62 18.70 2.25
CA THR A 7 -17.11 17.83 1.19
C THR A 7 -17.21 16.39 1.69
N GLU A 8 -18.34 15.74 1.44
CA GLU A 8 -18.52 14.31 1.71
C GLU A 8 -18.21 13.48 0.48
N LYS A 9 -17.47 12.40 0.68
CA LYS A 9 -17.15 11.43 -0.36
C LYS A 9 -17.39 10.00 0.09
N THR A 10 -18.04 9.23 -0.76
CA THR A 10 -18.16 7.78 -0.58
C THR A 10 -16.95 7.09 -1.19
N ILE A 11 -16.29 6.26 -0.39
CA ILE A 11 -15.22 5.37 -0.81
C ILE A 11 -15.70 3.96 -0.55
N ARG A 12 -15.84 3.18 -1.61
CA ARG A 12 -16.33 1.82 -1.54
C ARG A 12 -15.22 0.87 -1.12
N ILE A 13 -15.58 -0.18 -0.44
CA ILE A 13 -14.71 -1.32 -0.16
C ILE A 13 -14.98 -2.37 -1.23
N HIS A 14 -13.92 -2.82 -1.89
CA HIS A 14 -14.00 -3.88 -2.89
C HIS A 14 -14.19 -5.23 -2.20
N GLU A 15 -13.33 -5.54 -1.25
CA GLU A 15 -13.35 -6.81 -0.52
C GLU A 15 -12.63 -6.70 0.82
N ILE A 16 -12.91 -7.67 1.69
CA ILE A 16 -12.24 -7.86 2.98
C ILE A 16 -11.94 -9.35 3.09
N HIS A 17 -10.66 -9.68 3.26
CA HIS A 17 -10.20 -11.06 3.47
C HIS A 17 -9.76 -11.28 4.91
N MET A 18 -9.96 -12.50 5.38
CA MET A 18 -9.28 -12.99 6.58
C MET A 18 -8.04 -13.78 6.16
N GLU A 19 -6.93 -13.49 6.79
CA GLU A 19 -5.64 -14.11 6.54
C GLU A 19 -4.95 -14.50 7.84
N GLU A 20 -3.84 -15.22 7.74
CA GLU A 20 -2.90 -15.44 8.82
C GLU A 20 -1.58 -14.74 8.50
N ASP A 21 -1.00 -14.04 9.50
CA ASP A 21 0.32 -13.45 9.32
C ASP A 21 1.38 -14.57 9.26
N ALA A 22 2.34 -14.41 8.36
CA ALA A 22 3.40 -15.39 8.14
C ALA A 22 4.62 -15.11 9.03
N GLY A 23 5.52 -16.07 9.12
CA GLY A 23 6.84 -15.87 9.67
C GLY A 23 7.63 -14.85 8.84
N LYS A 24 8.56 -14.15 9.50
CA LYS A 24 9.42 -13.16 8.85
C LYS A 24 10.82 -13.76 8.63
N LEU A 25 11.36 -13.61 7.42
CA LEU A 25 12.76 -13.91 7.14
C LEU A 25 13.61 -12.67 7.40
N VAL A 26 14.68 -12.87 8.19
CA VAL A 26 15.71 -11.87 8.43
C VAL A 26 17.02 -12.42 7.85
N HIS A 27 17.48 -11.81 6.76
CA HIS A 27 18.71 -12.21 6.09
C HIS A 27 19.91 -11.51 6.75
N ASP A 28 20.89 -12.30 7.15
CA ASP A 28 22.19 -11.81 7.60
C ASP A 28 23.20 -12.02 6.47
N GLU A 29 23.59 -10.91 5.82
CA GLU A 29 24.53 -10.95 4.70
C GLU A 29 25.97 -11.27 5.16
N TRP A 30 26.33 -11.00 6.43
CA TRP A 30 27.66 -11.25 6.96
C TRP A 30 27.88 -12.73 7.26
N GLU A 31 26.88 -13.38 7.84
CA GLU A 31 26.93 -14.81 8.17
C GLU A 31 26.42 -15.70 7.03
N GLY A 32 25.82 -15.11 5.99
CA GLY A 32 25.23 -15.84 4.87
C GLY A 32 24.08 -16.76 5.26
N VAL A 33 23.36 -16.43 6.33
CA VAL A 33 22.27 -17.21 6.87
C VAL A 33 20.96 -16.41 6.86
N SER A 34 19.85 -17.12 6.99
CA SER A 34 18.53 -16.51 7.17
C SER A 34 17.90 -17.02 8.45
N TYR A 35 17.55 -16.10 9.33
CA TYR A 35 16.77 -16.39 10.53
C TYR A 35 15.30 -16.33 10.22
N VAL A 36 14.52 -17.23 10.82
CA VAL A 36 13.06 -17.25 10.70
C VAL A 36 12.47 -16.76 12.01
N ASP A 37 11.80 -15.63 11.97
CA ASP A 37 11.07 -15.06 13.11
C ASP A 37 9.59 -15.44 13.01
N TYR A 38 9.13 -16.25 13.94
CA TYR A 38 7.75 -16.73 14.02
C TYR A 38 6.87 -15.94 14.99
N ASN A 39 7.35 -14.83 15.58
CA ASN A 39 6.62 -14.09 16.62
C ASN A 39 5.21 -13.66 16.20
N ARG A 40 4.98 -13.47 14.91
CA ARG A 40 3.68 -13.07 14.35
C ARG A 40 2.99 -14.17 13.54
N SER A 41 3.63 -15.32 13.38
CA SER A 41 3.08 -16.43 12.60
C SER A 41 1.77 -16.93 13.19
N GLY A 42 0.75 -17.04 12.35
CA GLY A 42 -0.59 -17.47 12.75
C GLY A 42 -1.45 -16.38 13.43
N VAL A 43 -0.94 -15.15 13.56
CA VAL A 43 -1.76 -14.04 14.07
C VAL A 43 -2.83 -13.69 13.03
N PRO A 44 -4.12 -13.62 13.42
CA PRO A 44 -5.18 -13.24 12.51
C PRO A 44 -4.93 -11.88 11.88
N LEU A 45 -5.10 -11.78 10.56
CA LEU A 45 -4.90 -10.60 9.75
C LEU A 45 -6.17 -10.35 8.92
N ILE A 46 -6.54 -9.08 8.73
CA ILE A 46 -7.58 -8.68 7.79
C ILE A 46 -6.93 -7.82 6.72
N GLU A 47 -7.14 -8.15 5.44
CA GLU A 47 -6.84 -7.27 4.33
C GLU A 47 -8.13 -6.58 3.87
N ILE A 48 -8.09 -5.27 3.75
CA ILE A 48 -9.21 -4.44 3.30
C ILE A 48 -8.79 -3.73 2.02
N VAL A 49 -9.43 -4.09 0.91
CA VAL A 49 -9.16 -3.53 -0.41
C VAL A 49 -10.24 -2.52 -0.76
N SER A 50 -9.83 -1.28 -1.04
CA SER A 50 -10.77 -0.25 -1.50
C SER A 50 -11.00 -0.32 -3.00
N GLU A 51 -12.18 0.13 -3.45
CA GLU A 51 -12.37 0.51 -4.85
C GLU A 51 -11.49 1.73 -5.20
N PRO A 52 -11.16 1.93 -6.48
CA PRO A 52 -10.32 3.05 -6.91
C PRO A 52 -11.11 4.37 -6.97
N ASP A 53 -11.76 4.72 -5.88
CA ASP A 53 -12.61 5.91 -5.78
C ASP A 53 -11.84 7.17 -5.36
N MET A 54 -10.67 7.01 -4.73
CA MET A 54 -9.88 8.12 -4.21
C MET A 54 -9.13 8.86 -5.33
N ARG A 55 -9.03 10.19 -5.22
CA ARG A 55 -8.44 11.08 -6.23
C ARG A 55 -7.37 12.01 -5.69
N SER A 56 -7.14 12.02 -4.38
CA SER A 56 -6.13 12.85 -3.75
C SER A 56 -5.54 12.16 -2.51
N ALA A 57 -4.37 12.64 -2.08
CA ALA A 57 -3.76 12.21 -0.82
C ALA A 57 -4.66 12.51 0.38
N GLU A 58 -5.36 13.66 0.38
CA GLU A 58 -6.30 14.02 1.43
C GLU A 58 -7.41 12.98 1.59
N GLU A 59 -8.00 12.53 0.48
CA GLU A 59 -9.04 11.51 0.48
C GLU A 59 -8.52 10.17 1.05
N VAL A 60 -7.27 9.80 0.71
CA VAL A 60 -6.63 8.59 1.25
C VAL A 60 -6.45 8.71 2.76
N ILE A 61 -5.94 9.85 3.25
CA ILE A 61 -5.73 10.07 4.68
C ILE A 61 -7.07 10.12 5.44
N ALA A 62 -8.09 10.74 4.88
CA ALA A 62 -9.43 10.76 5.47
C ALA A 62 -10.02 9.34 5.57
N TYR A 63 -9.87 8.54 4.50
CA TYR A 63 -10.28 7.13 4.48
C TYR A 63 -9.56 6.30 5.53
N LEU A 64 -8.23 6.35 5.57
CA LEU A 64 -7.42 5.58 6.52
C LEU A 64 -7.70 6.00 7.97
N THR A 65 -7.93 7.30 8.21
CA THR A 65 -8.29 7.80 9.53
C THR A 65 -9.64 7.25 9.99
N LYS A 66 -10.63 7.27 9.10
CA LYS A 66 -11.96 6.71 9.39
C LYS A 66 -11.89 5.22 9.66
N LEU A 67 -11.17 4.49 8.80
CA LEU A 67 -11.00 3.04 8.92
C LEU A 67 -10.30 2.68 10.23
N ARG A 68 -9.17 3.33 10.54
CA ARG A 68 -8.42 3.15 11.79
C ARG A 68 -9.32 3.35 13.01
N THR A 69 -10.03 4.47 13.05
CA THR A 69 -10.93 4.79 14.16
C THR A 69 -12.02 3.73 14.32
N THR A 70 -12.59 3.26 13.22
CA THR A 70 -13.61 2.21 13.24
C THR A 70 -13.07 0.91 13.81
N ILE A 71 -11.91 0.45 13.35
CA ILE A 71 -11.28 -0.79 13.81
C ILE A 71 -10.87 -0.70 15.28
N GLN A 72 -10.32 0.42 15.70
CA GLN A 72 -9.98 0.68 17.11
C GLN A 72 -11.22 0.66 18.00
N TYR A 73 -12.31 1.31 17.55
CA TYR A 73 -13.56 1.33 18.30
C TYR A 73 -14.20 -0.04 18.46
N LEU A 74 -14.03 -0.92 17.47
CA LEU A 74 -14.45 -2.32 17.53
C LEU A 74 -13.55 -3.18 18.44
N GLY A 75 -12.42 -2.67 18.88
CA GLY A 75 -11.45 -3.44 19.68
C GLY A 75 -10.71 -4.52 18.89
N ALA A 76 -10.78 -4.48 17.55
CA ALA A 76 -10.17 -5.51 16.70
C ALA A 76 -8.64 -5.34 16.54
N SER A 77 -8.14 -4.09 16.57
CA SER A 77 -6.71 -3.78 16.50
C SER A 77 -6.44 -2.39 17.10
N ASP A 78 -5.22 -2.17 17.59
CA ASP A 78 -4.72 -0.85 17.99
C ASP A 78 -4.30 0.01 16.79
N CYS A 79 -4.20 -0.58 15.61
CA CYS A 79 -3.93 0.08 14.32
C CYS A 79 -2.71 1.01 14.31
N LYS A 80 -1.60 0.57 14.88
CA LYS A 80 -0.36 1.32 14.90
C LYS A 80 0.50 0.97 13.69
N LEU A 81 0.66 1.92 12.77
CA LEU A 81 1.50 1.77 11.58
C LEU A 81 2.97 1.50 11.93
N GLN A 82 3.50 2.21 12.93
CA GLN A 82 4.91 2.09 13.34
C GLN A 82 5.24 0.75 13.99
N GLU A 83 4.26 0.13 14.64
CA GLU A 83 4.41 -1.19 15.28
C GLU A 83 3.97 -2.33 14.34
N GLY A 84 3.46 -1.98 13.15
CA GLY A 84 3.06 -2.94 12.12
C GLY A 84 1.75 -3.67 12.40
N SER A 85 0.95 -3.21 13.37
CA SER A 85 -0.42 -3.71 13.58
C SER A 85 -1.44 -3.11 12.60
N MET A 86 -1.03 -2.11 11.84
CA MET A 86 -1.69 -1.63 10.63
C MET A 86 -0.64 -1.44 9.55
N ARG A 87 -0.95 -1.79 8.31
CA ARG A 87 -0.12 -1.53 7.14
C ARG A 87 -1.01 -0.92 6.05
N ALA A 88 -0.42 -0.15 5.18
CA ALA A 88 -1.11 0.40 4.04
C ALA A 88 -0.19 0.35 2.83
N ASP A 89 -0.65 -0.28 1.77
CA ASP A 89 -0.03 -0.28 0.46
C ASP A 89 -0.85 0.63 -0.45
N VAL A 90 -0.18 1.51 -1.19
CA VAL A 90 -0.85 2.47 -2.07
C VAL A 90 -0.71 2.03 -3.51
N ASN A 91 -1.83 1.76 -4.15
CA ASN A 91 -1.93 1.52 -5.58
C ASN A 91 -2.34 2.83 -6.27
N LEU A 92 -1.48 3.33 -7.16
CA LEU A 92 -1.66 4.62 -7.81
C LEU A 92 -1.43 4.54 -9.32
N SER A 93 -2.31 5.21 -10.08
CA SER A 93 -2.11 5.50 -11.49
C SER A 93 -2.57 6.93 -11.78
N VAL A 94 -1.99 7.56 -12.80
CA VAL A 94 -2.45 8.85 -13.31
C VAL A 94 -3.15 8.68 -14.66
N ARG A 95 -4.06 9.59 -14.96
CA ARG A 95 -4.78 9.65 -16.22
C ARG A 95 -5.07 11.08 -16.61
N GLU A 96 -5.35 11.32 -17.87
CA GLU A 96 -5.80 12.63 -18.33
C GLU A 96 -7.09 13.05 -17.65
N ARG A 97 -7.23 14.33 -17.36
CA ARG A 97 -8.44 14.89 -16.76
C ARG A 97 -9.61 14.71 -17.73
N GLY A 98 -10.68 14.09 -17.25
CA GLY A 98 -11.87 13.78 -18.04
C GLY A 98 -11.87 12.38 -18.68
N SER A 99 -10.73 11.68 -18.69
CA SER A 99 -10.70 10.27 -19.08
C SER A 99 -11.35 9.38 -18.03
N ASN A 100 -12.02 8.32 -18.47
CA ASN A 100 -12.54 7.25 -17.60
C ASN A 100 -11.60 6.03 -17.55
N GLU A 101 -10.61 5.97 -18.41
CA GLU A 101 -9.65 4.88 -18.45
C GLU A 101 -8.54 5.11 -17.42
N PHE A 102 -8.24 4.09 -16.62
CA PHE A 102 -7.14 4.15 -15.67
C PHE A 102 -5.79 4.02 -16.40
N GLY A 103 -4.80 4.75 -15.91
CA GLY A 103 -3.42 4.57 -16.33
C GLY A 103 -2.80 3.29 -15.73
N THR A 104 -1.52 3.08 -16.06
CA THR A 104 -0.76 1.96 -15.51
C THR A 104 -0.53 2.14 -14.01
N ARG A 105 -0.88 1.12 -13.24
CA ARG A 105 -0.82 1.13 -11.79
C ARG A 105 0.59 0.78 -11.29
N THR A 106 1.04 1.52 -10.29
CA THR A 106 2.17 1.12 -9.43
C THR A 106 1.71 0.90 -8.01
N GLU A 107 2.35 -0.02 -7.30
CA GLU A 107 2.11 -0.29 -5.89
C GLU A 107 3.26 0.29 -5.07
N THR A 108 2.96 1.12 -4.06
CA THR A 108 3.98 1.65 -3.15
C THR A 108 3.85 1.03 -1.78
N LYS A 109 4.95 0.42 -1.31
CA LYS A 109 5.08 -0.26 -0.02
C LYS A 109 6.01 0.48 0.95
N ASN A 110 6.06 0.00 2.20
CA ASN A 110 6.90 0.54 3.27
C ASN A 110 6.47 1.94 3.74
N LEU A 111 5.19 2.14 3.88
CA LEU A 111 4.56 3.39 4.32
C LEU A 111 4.24 3.30 5.81
N ASN A 112 5.10 3.88 6.66
CA ASN A 112 5.05 3.67 8.11
C ASN A 112 4.33 4.78 8.88
N SER A 113 3.76 5.77 8.20
CA SER A 113 2.97 6.84 8.80
C SER A 113 2.02 7.46 7.78
N PHE A 114 0.97 8.13 8.25
CA PHE A 114 0.06 8.86 7.35
C PHE A 114 0.78 9.99 6.61
N ALA A 115 1.74 10.65 7.25
CA ALA A 115 2.57 11.65 6.60
C ALA A 115 3.45 11.05 5.48
N ALA A 116 4.02 9.85 5.69
CA ALA A 116 4.76 9.13 4.67
C ALA A 116 3.85 8.74 3.50
N ILE A 117 2.62 8.28 3.77
CA ILE A 117 1.64 7.96 2.73
C ILE A 117 1.33 9.19 1.87
N GLU A 118 1.09 10.33 2.50
CA GLU A 118 0.82 11.59 1.79
C GLU A 118 1.98 12.01 0.90
N ARG A 119 3.23 11.98 1.42
CA ARG A 119 4.43 12.30 0.65
C ARG A 119 4.63 11.33 -0.52
N ALA A 120 4.47 10.05 -0.27
CA ALA A 120 4.62 9.01 -1.29
C ALA A 120 3.61 9.17 -2.43
N ILE A 121 2.35 9.46 -2.13
CA ILE A 121 1.31 9.72 -3.14
C ILE A 121 1.69 10.93 -4.00
N LYS A 122 2.12 12.04 -3.38
CA LYS A 122 2.54 13.25 -4.10
C LYS A 122 3.75 12.99 -5.00
N ALA A 123 4.77 12.32 -4.47
CA ALA A 123 5.99 12.00 -5.21
C ALA A 123 5.71 11.03 -6.39
N GLU A 124 4.93 9.97 -6.17
CA GLU A 124 4.61 9.01 -7.22
C GLU A 124 3.71 9.62 -8.29
N THR A 125 2.76 10.48 -7.91
CA THR A 125 1.93 11.21 -8.86
C THR A 125 2.79 12.08 -9.77
N ALA A 126 3.72 12.86 -9.20
CA ALA A 126 4.63 13.71 -9.98
C ALA A 126 5.51 12.86 -10.90
N ARG A 127 6.11 11.78 -10.39
CA ARG A 127 6.94 10.87 -11.19
C ARG A 127 6.20 10.30 -12.41
N GLN A 128 4.96 9.84 -12.22
CA GLN A 128 4.17 9.27 -13.33
C GLN A 128 3.80 10.35 -14.37
N ILE A 129 3.47 11.56 -13.92
CA ILE A 129 3.20 12.69 -14.81
C ILE A 129 4.44 13.02 -15.63
N ASP A 130 5.60 13.18 -14.99
CA ASP A 130 6.86 13.50 -15.65
C ASP A 130 7.23 12.47 -16.72
N LEU A 131 7.07 11.16 -16.44
CA LEU A 131 7.30 10.10 -17.42
C LEU A 131 6.37 10.23 -18.64
N ILE A 132 5.08 10.43 -18.40
CA ILE A 132 4.08 10.52 -19.48
C ILE A 132 4.34 11.77 -20.32
N GLU A 133 4.65 12.92 -19.71
CA GLU A 133 4.96 14.16 -20.42
C GLU A 133 6.27 14.05 -21.21
N ALA A 134 7.23 13.25 -20.76
CA ALA A 134 8.44 12.92 -21.51
C ALA A 134 8.20 11.91 -22.65
N GLY A 135 6.98 11.41 -22.84
CA GLY A 135 6.64 10.40 -23.84
C GLY A 135 7.04 8.99 -23.46
N GLU A 136 7.41 8.77 -22.20
CA GLU A 136 7.74 7.48 -21.65
C GLU A 136 6.49 6.76 -21.10
N LYS A 137 6.61 5.46 -20.87
CA LYS A 137 5.52 4.64 -20.32
C LYS A 137 5.76 4.35 -18.85
N VAL A 138 4.71 4.48 -18.05
CA VAL A 138 4.71 3.95 -16.70
C VAL A 138 4.72 2.42 -16.77
N VAL A 139 5.64 1.79 -16.05
CA VAL A 139 5.72 0.32 -15.93
C VAL A 139 4.95 -0.11 -14.69
N GLN A 140 4.17 -1.18 -14.81
CA GLN A 140 3.50 -1.79 -13.66
C GLN A 140 4.54 -2.47 -12.78
N GLU A 141 4.77 -1.93 -11.59
CA GLU A 141 5.80 -2.40 -10.68
C GLU A 141 5.42 -2.14 -9.22
N THR A 142 6.05 -2.88 -8.32
CA THR A 142 6.03 -2.60 -6.88
C THR A 142 7.25 -1.74 -6.55
N ARG A 143 7.01 -0.65 -5.85
CA ARG A 143 8.01 0.34 -5.41
C ARG A 143 8.11 0.37 -3.90
N ARG A 144 9.30 0.61 -3.38
CA ARG A 144 9.54 0.80 -1.95
C ARG A 144 9.79 2.28 -1.66
N TRP A 145 9.04 2.82 -0.71
CA TRP A 145 9.22 4.18 -0.23
C TRP A 145 10.43 4.29 0.70
N ASN A 146 11.25 5.30 0.49
CA ASN A 146 12.31 5.73 1.40
C ASN A 146 11.92 7.09 1.97
N ASP A 147 11.53 7.11 3.25
CA ASP A 147 10.98 8.31 3.87
C ASP A 147 12.06 9.36 4.16
N ASP A 148 13.28 8.93 4.45
CA ASP A 148 14.41 9.85 4.72
C ASP A 148 14.85 10.63 3.48
N LYS A 149 14.73 10.01 2.32
CA LYS A 149 15.14 10.58 1.03
C LYS A 149 13.96 11.07 0.18
N GLU A 150 12.74 10.86 0.66
CA GLU A 150 11.48 11.24 0.01
C GLU A 150 11.37 10.78 -1.46
N TYR A 151 11.82 9.56 -1.75
CA TYR A 151 11.66 8.95 -3.05
C TYR A 151 11.30 7.47 -2.95
N SER A 152 10.78 6.91 -4.05
CA SER A 152 10.56 5.47 -4.19
C SER A 152 11.49 4.87 -5.23
N TYR A 153 11.83 3.61 -5.07
CA TYR A 153 12.59 2.83 -6.05
C TYR A 153 11.88 1.51 -6.35
N ALA A 154 12.05 1.02 -7.58
CA ALA A 154 11.47 -0.24 -8.00
C ALA A 154 12.06 -1.38 -7.17
N MET A 155 11.20 -2.25 -6.66
CA MET A 155 11.61 -3.54 -6.11
C MET A 155 11.81 -4.51 -7.28
N ARG A 156 12.57 -5.62 -7.02
CA ARG A 156 12.66 -6.71 -8.01
C ARG A 156 11.26 -7.10 -8.44
N SER A 157 11.06 -7.23 -9.76
CA SER A 157 9.77 -7.64 -10.29
C SER A 157 9.44 -9.05 -9.79
N LYS A 158 8.16 -9.30 -9.47
CA LYS A 158 7.69 -10.63 -9.08
C LYS A 158 7.83 -11.69 -10.19
N GLU A 159 8.16 -11.28 -11.41
CA GLU A 159 8.45 -12.18 -12.52
C GLU A 159 9.66 -13.11 -12.26
N ASP A 160 10.58 -12.68 -11.38
CA ASP A 160 11.68 -13.53 -10.91
C ASP A 160 11.30 -14.50 -9.77
N ALA A 161 10.10 -14.35 -9.20
CA ALA A 161 9.59 -15.18 -8.12
C ALA A 161 8.65 -16.28 -8.66
N GLN A 162 9.20 -17.22 -9.40
CA GLN A 162 8.44 -18.31 -10.06
C GLN A 162 7.90 -19.38 -9.09
N ASP A 163 8.01 -19.22 -7.78
CA ASP A 163 7.63 -20.27 -6.84
C ASP A 163 6.66 -19.76 -5.76
N TYR A 164 5.46 -19.38 -6.18
CA TYR A 164 4.38 -19.08 -5.25
C TYR A 164 3.71 -20.30 -4.64
N ARG A 165 4.10 -21.53 -5.04
CA ARG A 165 3.56 -22.80 -4.54
C ARG A 165 2.07 -22.75 -4.21
N TYR A 166 1.27 -22.32 -5.18
CA TYR A 166 -0.17 -22.39 -5.03
C TYR A 166 -0.59 -23.85 -4.90
N PHE A 167 -1.16 -24.19 -3.77
CA PHE A 167 -1.85 -25.45 -3.60
C PHE A 167 -3.34 -25.21 -3.85
N PRO A 168 -4.01 -26.06 -4.64
CA PRO A 168 -5.47 -26.00 -4.70
C PRO A 168 -6.02 -26.29 -3.31
N ASP A 169 -7.06 -25.56 -2.92
CA ASP A 169 -7.84 -25.90 -1.73
C ASP A 169 -8.39 -27.32 -1.87
N PRO A 170 -8.35 -28.12 -0.79
CA PRO A 170 -8.83 -29.49 -0.83
C PRO A 170 -10.35 -29.58 -1.07
#